data_db6da07410d2a870188199a3fc88a36f
#
_entry.id   db6da07410d2a870188199a3fc88a36f
#
_cell.length_a   1.000
_cell.length_b   1.000
_cell.length_c   1.000
_cell.angle_alpha   90.00
_cell.angle_beta   90.00
_cell.angle_gamma   90.00
#
_symmetry.space_group_name_H-M   'P 1'
#
loop_
_entity.id
_entity.type
_entity.pdbx_description
1 polymer ?
#
loop_
_entity_poly.entity_id
_entity_poly.type
_entity_poly.pdbx_seq_one_letter_code
_entity_poly.pdbx_strand_id
1 'polypeptide(L)'
;SVVDAVVHRRQLGPAWSSRLLQGVLLHLLSDPEADRLVAQAATTYMARRQALTMALADRGITIPGRSGFNLWMPVADETNALIALSSRGIGAAPGSPFQIGPNRAHHLRLTVSTIDGDGADDVDTLADDLSEAAFIPAGRRMRS
;
A
#
# COMPACT_ATOMS: atom_id res chain seq x y z
N SER A 1 -25.07 -17.82 -4.74
CA SER A 1 -23.92 -17.72 -3.81
C SER A 1 -22.87 -16.78 -4.39
N VAL A 2 -21.86 -16.39 -3.59
CA VAL A 2 -20.71 -15.60 -4.08
C VAL A 2 -19.97 -16.39 -5.16
N VAL A 3 -19.88 -17.70 -5.01
CA VAL A 3 -19.25 -18.58 -6.00
C VAL A 3 -19.97 -18.51 -7.34
N ASP A 4 -21.30 -18.56 -7.36
CA ASP A 4 -22.10 -18.50 -8.59
C ASP A 4 -21.91 -17.14 -9.28
N ALA A 5 -21.84 -16.04 -8.53
CA ALA A 5 -21.59 -14.70 -9.07
C ALA A 5 -20.20 -14.61 -9.73
N VAL A 6 -19.16 -15.20 -9.10
CA VAL A 6 -17.80 -15.26 -9.66
C VAL A 6 -17.76 -16.13 -10.92
N VAL A 7 -18.38 -17.30 -10.90
CA VAL A 7 -18.46 -18.20 -12.05
C VAL A 7 -19.16 -17.51 -13.23
N HIS A 8 -20.33 -16.88 -12.97
CA HIS A 8 -21.08 -16.17 -14.00
C HIS A 8 -20.29 -15.01 -14.62
N ARG A 9 -19.57 -14.26 -13.79
CA ARG A 9 -18.72 -13.15 -14.25
C ARG A 9 -17.52 -13.63 -15.09
N ARG A 10 -16.94 -14.79 -14.78
CA ARG A 10 -15.86 -15.40 -15.55
C ARG A 10 -16.33 -15.94 -16.90
N GLN A 11 -17.59 -16.32 -17.04
CA GLN A 11 -18.18 -16.74 -18.31
C GLN A 11 -18.30 -15.62 -19.36
N LEU A 12 -18.25 -14.34 -18.91
CA LEU A 12 -18.23 -13.17 -19.80
C LEU A 12 -16.83 -12.86 -20.38
N GLY A 13 -15.81 -13.64 -20.00
CA GLY A 13 -14.44 -13.51 -20.47
C GLY A 13 -13.80 -14.89 -20.69
N PRO A 14 -12.48 -15.00 -20.83
CA PRO A 14 -11.81 -16.29 -20.93
C PRO A 14 -12.05 -17.09 -19.64
N ALA A 15 -12.94 -18.04 -19.71
CA ALA A 15 -13.35 -18.88 -18.57
C ALA A 15 -12.25 -19.86 -18.11
N TRP A 16 -11.12 -19.89 -18.81
CA TRP A 16 -10.00 -20.78 -18.54
C TRP A 16 -8.78 -20.00 -17.99
N SER A 17 -7.95 -20.66 -17.25
CA SER A 17 -6.64 -20.17 -16.82
C SER A 17 -5.53 -21.01 -17.46
N SER A 18 -4.38 -20.40 -17.71
CA SER A 18 -3.24 -21.09 -18.32
C SER A 18 -2.81 -22.28 -17.43
N ARG A 19 -2.82 -23.50 -18.00
CA ARG A 19 -2.32 -24.70 -17.31
C ARG A 19 -0.83 -24.59 -17.01
N LEU A 20 -0.07 -23.90 -17.87
CA LEU A 20 1.34 -23.63 -17.63
C LEU A 20 1.53 -22.80 -16.36
N LEU A 21 0.78 -21.68 -16.23
CA LEU A 21 0.86 -20.84 -15.04
C LEU A 21 0.39 -21.58 -13.77
N GLN A 22 -0.62 -22.44 -13.88
CA GLN A 22 -1.04 -23.29 -12.78
C GLN A 22 0.06 -24.28 -12.36
N GLY A 23 0.77 -24.88 -13.34
CA GLY A 23 1.91 -25.75 -13.10
C GLY A 23 3.08 -25.01 -12.42
N VAL A 24 3.40 -23.80 -12.90
CA VAL A 24 4.42 -22.94 -12.26
C VAL A 24 4.02 -22.59 -10.84
N LEU A 25 2.77 -22.18 -10.61
CA LEU A 25 2.30 -21.86 -9.26
C LEU A 25 2.36 -23.08 -8.32
N LEU A 26 1.93 -24.25 -8.80
CA LEU A 26 2.01 -25.49 -8.00
C LEU A 26 3.45 -25.84 -7.64
N HIS A 27 4.38 -25.70 -8.60
CA HIS A 27 5.80 -25.90 -8.36
C HIS A 27 6.33 -24.94 -7.28
N LEU A 28 6.06 -23.63 -7.42
CA LEU A 28 6.49 -22.62 -6.43
C LEU A 28 5.90 -22.86 -5.04
N LEU A 29 4.64 -23.28 -4.95
CA LEU A 29 4.01 -23.59 -3.67
C LEU A 29 4.53 -24.90 -3.01
N SER A 30 5.26 -25.73 -3.77
CA SER A 30 5.83 -26.99 -3.30
C SER A 30 7.35 -26.91 -3.16
N ASP A 31 7.96 -25.80 -3.54
CA ASP A 31 9.43 -25.60 -3.51
C ASP A 31 9.85 -25.01 -2.14
N PRO A 32 10.66 -25.76 -1.35
CA PRO A 32 11.17 -25.28 -0.07
C PRO A 32 12.00 -24.00 -0.16
N GLU A 33 12.67 -23.77 -1.29
CA GLU A 33 13.45 -22.54 -1.51
C GLU A 33 12.54 -21.34 -1.73
N ALA A 34 11.46 -21.49 -2.51
CA ALA A 34 10.43 -20.45 -2.66
C ALA A 34 9.78 -20.12 -1.30
N ASP A 35 9.47 -21.13 -0.50
CA ASP A 35 8.89 -20.94 0.83
C ASP A 35 9.84 -20.18 1.77
N ARG A 36 11.14 -20.50 1.74
CA ARG A 36 12.18 -19.78 2.48
C ARG A 36 12.28 -18.32 2.06
N LEU A 37 12.26 -18.03 0.75
CA LEU A 37 12.30 -16.66 0.22
C LEU A 37 11.08 -15.84 0.64
N VAL A 38 9.89 -16.44 0.60
CA VAL A 38 8.64 -15.81 1.06
C VAL A 38 8.70 -15.49 2.54
N ALA A 39 9.18 -16.42 3.38
CA ALA A 39 9.34 -16.22 4.81
C ALA A 39 10.34 -15.09 5.12
N GLN A 40 11.46 -15.04 4.41
CA GLN A 40 12.46 -13.98 4.53
C GLN A 40 11.87 -12.62 4.13
N ALA A 41 11.17 -12.54 3.00
CA ALA A 41 10.51 -11.33 2.54
C ALA A 41 9.45 -10.85 3.55
N ALA A 42 8.65 -11.76 4.11
CA ALA A 42 7.65 -11.45 5.13
C ALA A 42 8.29 -10.81 6.37
N THR A 43 9.42 -11.35 6.84
CA THR A 43 10.18 -10.79 7.98
C THR A 43 10.69 -9.38 7.67
N THR A 44 11.30 -9.19 6.50
CA THR A 44 11.80 -7.88 6.05
C THR A 44 10.69 -6.85 5.96
N TYR A 45 9.56 -7.20 5.31
CA TYR A 45 8.44 -6.26 5.16
C TYR A 45 7.77 -5.94 6.49
N MET A 46 7.72 -6.90 7.42
CA MET A 46 7.19 -6.66 8.75
C MET A 46 8.07 -5.66 9.53
N ALA A 47 9.39 -5.80 9.48
CA ALA A 47 10.33 -4.88 10.12
C ALA A 47 10.21 -3.46 9.53
N ARG A 48 10.23 -3.33 8.19
CA ARG A 48 10.05 -2.04 7.49
C ARG A 48 8.72 -1.39 7.82
N ARG A 49 7.63 -2.18 7.84
CA ARG A 49 6.31 -1.70 8.24
C ARG A 49 6.33 -1.15 9.66
N GLN A 50 6.89 -1.91 10.60
CA GLN A 50 6.94 -1.52 12.00
C GLN A 50 7.75 -0.22 12.18
N ALA A 51 8.92 -0.13 11.60
CA ALA A 51 9.75 1.07 11.67
C ALA A 51 9.01 2.31 11.15
N LEU A 52 8.45 2.24 9.94
CA LEU A 52 7.72 3.37 9.36
C LEU A 52 6.44 3.73 10.15
N THR A 53 5.69 2.74 10.64
CA THR A 53 4.47 3.02 11.41
C THR A 53 4.79 3.64 12.77
N MET A 54 5.89 3.29 13.39
CA MET A 54 6.36 3.93 14.64
C MET A 54 6.80 5.37 14.38
N ALA A 55 7.64 5.59 13.37
CA ALA A 55 8.10 6.93 13.00
C ALA A 55 6.94 7.88 12.62
N LEU A 56 5.91 7.37 11.94
CA LEU A 56 4.70 8.14 11.63
C LEU A 56 3.84 8.41 12.89
N ALA A 57 3.77 7.45 13.82
CA ALA A 57 3.03 7.62 15.07
C ALA A 57 3.65 8.72 15.94
N ASP A 58 4.97 8.82 16.00
CA ASP A 58 5.70 9.89 16.70
C ASP A 58 5.40 11.29 16.11
N ARG A 59 4.94 11.32 14.83
CA ARG A 59 4.50 12.53 14.11
C ARG A 59 2.98 12.72 14.11
N GLY A 60 2.26 11.97 14.93
CA GLY A 60 0.81 12.08 15.11
C GLY A 60 -0.02 11.38 14.04
N ILE A 61 0.57 10.54 13.19
CA ILE A 61 -0.15 9.78 12.15
C ILE A 61 -0.30 8.32 12.57
N THR A 62 -1.52 7.91 12.87
CA THR A 62 -1.82 6.52 13.21
C THR A 62 -2.20 5.72 11.97
N ILE A 63 -1.45 4.66 11.70
CA ILE A 63 -1.71 3.75 10.58
C ILE A 63 -2.53 2.55 11.06
N PRO A 64 -3.72 2.31 10.51
CA PRO A 64 -4.52 1.15 10.87
C PRO A 64 -3.94 -0.16 10.30
N GLY A 65 -4.26 -1.28 10.95
CA GLY A 65 -3.86 -2.61 10.51
C GLY A 65 -2.49 -3.04 11.01
N ARG A 66 -2.30 -4.35 11.13
CA ARG A 66 -1.13 -4.97 11.78
C ARG A 66 -0.25 -5.78 10.83
N SER A 67 -0.67 -5.99 9.60
CA SER A 67 0.01 -6.87 8.64
C SER A 67 -0.09 -6.38 7.21
N GLY A 68 0.65 -7.01 6.31
CA GLY A 68 0.71 -6.68 4.89
C GLY A 68 1.79 -5.65 4.55
N PHE A 69 2.11 -5.56 3.28
CA PHE A 69 3.16 -4.67 2.75
C PHE A 69 2.63 -3.30 2.27
N ASN A 70 1.31 -3.08 2.35
CA ASN A 70 0.71 -1.78 2.10
C ASN A 70 0.28 -1.12 3.41
N LEU A 71 0.51 0.19 3.51
CA LEU A 71 0.04 1.07 4.57
C LEU A 71 -1.11 1.92 4.02
N TRP A 72 -2.11 2.16 4.88
CA TRP A 72 -3.24 3.03 4.57
C TRP A 72 -3.11 4.30 5.40
N MET A 73 -2.44 5.31 4.84
CA MET A 73 -2.10 6.53 5.55
C MET A 73 -3.19 7.58 5.39
N PRO A 74 -3.80 8.07 6.49
CA PRO A 74 -4.75 9.18 6.41
C PRO A 74 -4.03 10.47 6.02
N VAL A 75 -4.69 11.29 5.18
CA VAL A 75 -4.19 12.60 4.75
C VAL A 75 -5.33 13.64 4.73
N ALA A 76 -5.00 14.90 4.83
CA ALA A 76 -5.97 15.98 4.78
C ALA A 76 -6.56 16.17 3.36
N ASP A 77 -5.71 16.06 2.33
CA ASP A 77 -6.10 16.10 0.92
C ASP A 77 -5.22 15.17 0.10
N GLU A 78 -5.83 14.21 -0.59
CA GLU A 78 -5.13 13.17 -1.36
C GLU A 78 -4.32 13.75 -2.52
N THR A 79 -4.88 14.71 -3.24
CA THR A 79 -4.24 15.31 -4.41
C THR A 79 -3.03 16.14 -4.02
N ASN A 80 -3.18 17.00 -3.02
CA ASN A 80 -2.10 17.85 -2.55
C ASN A 80 -0.96 17.05 -1.92
N ALA A 81 -1.29 16.00 -1.15
CA ALA A 81 -0.30 15.10 -0.59
C ALA A 81 0.49 14.36 -1.69
N LEU A 82 -0.16 13.86 -2.74
CA LEU A 82 0.51 13.22 -3.88
C LEU A 82 1.44 14.18 -4.63
N ILE A 83 1.01 15.42 -4.85
CA ILE A 83 1.84 16.43 -5.51
C ILE A 83 3.10 16.73 -4.68
N ALA A 84 2.92 16.95 -3.38
CA ALA A 84 4.03 17.24 -2.46
C ALA A 84 5.05 16.08 -2.41
N LEU A 85 4.60 14.84 -2.30
CA LEU A 85 5.46 13.67 -2.29
C LEU A 85 6.18 13.46 -3.64
N SER A 86 5.45 13.62 -4.76
CA SER A 86 6.05 13.52 -6.09
C SER A 86 7.17 14.54 -6.32
N SER A 87 7.03 15.77 -5.80
CA SER A 87 8.07 16.79 -5.92
C SER A 87 9.36 16.45 -5.17
N ARG A 88 9.27 15.52 -4.21
CA ARG A 88 10.39 14.97 -3.42
C ARG A 88 10.89 13.62 -3.95
N GLY A 89 10.35 13.14 -5.09
CA GLY A 89 10.71 11.85 -5.66
C GLY A 89 10.06 10.65 -4.95
N ILE A 90 9.09 10.88 -4.05
CA ILE A 90 8.42 9.82 -3.30
C ILE A 90 7.15 9.40 -4.05
N GLY A 91 7.11 8.13 -4.46
CA GLY A 91 5.95 7.51 -5.10
C GLY A 91 4.92 7.01 -4.09
N ALA A 92 3.67 7.46 -4.23
CA ALA A 92 2.53 6.97 -3.46
C ALA A 92 1.34 6.73 -4.38
N ALA A 93 0.41 5.87 -3.99
CA ALA A 93 -0.82 5.66 -4.74
C ALA A 93 -2.01 6.34 -4.04
N PRO A 94 -2.96 6.91 -4.82
CA PRO A 94 -4.19 7.44 -4.24
C PRO A 94 -4.99 6.34 -3.55
N GLY A 95 -5.64 6.66 -2.45
CA GLY A 95 -6.50 5.74 -1.72
C GLY A 95 -7.90 5.63 -2.32
N SER A 96 -8.41 6.69 -2.93
CA SER A 96 -9.78 6.77 -3.45
C SER A 96 -10.21 5.60 -4.35
N PRO A 97 -9.38 5.01 -5.24
CA PRO A 97 -9.77 3.86 -6.05
C PRO A 97 -10.03 2.57 -5.25
N PHE A 98 -9.55 2.50 -4.01
CA PHE A 98 -9.66 1.32 -3.14
C PHE A 98 -10.76 1.45 -2.08
N GLN A 99 -11.45 2.59 -2.04
CA GLN A 99 -12.50 2.84 -1.07
C GLN A 99 -13.86 2.36 -1.60
N ILE A 100 -14.59 1.66 -0.74
CA ILE A 100 -15.94 1.19 -1.00
C ILE A 100 -16.88 1.91 -0.03
N GLY A 101 -17.87 2.62 -0.56
CA GLY A 101 -18.89 3.29 0.25
C GLY A 101 -18.91 4.81 0.07
N PRO A 102 -19.91 5.48 0.70
CA PRO A 102 -20.14 6.90 0.50
C PRO A 102 -19.18 7.81 1.28
N ASN A 103 -18.60 7.32 2.36
CA ASN A 103 -17.69 8.11 3.20
C ASN A 103 -16.25 7.99 2.70
N ARG A 104 -15.78 9.01 2.01
CA ARG A 104 -14.46 9.03 1.37
C ARG A 104 -13.49 9.92 2.16
N ALA A 105 -12.99 9.40 3.27
CA ALA A 105 -11.85 10.03 3.93
C ALA A 105 -10.62 9.93 3.03
N HIS A 106 -9.81 10.98 2.94
CA HIS A 106 -8.61 11.00 2.12
C HIS A 106 -7.51 10.11 2.70
N HIS A 107 -6.92 9.26 1.88
CA HIS A 107 -5.84 8.36 2.26
C HIS A 107 -4.85 8.19 1.12
N LEU A 108 -3.63 7.88 1.46
CA LEU A 108 -2.64 7.37 0.52
C LEU A 108 -2.36 5.90 0.81
N ARG A 109 -2.12 5.12 -0.25
CA ARG A 109 -1.60 3.77 -0.15
C ARG A 109 -0.10 3.80 -0.37
N LEU A 110 0.64 3.46 0.66
CA LEU A 110 2.10 3.36 0.64
C LEU A 110 2.50 1.89 0.61
N THR A 111 3.60 1.56 -0.07
CA THR A 111 4.11 0.19 -0.17
C THR A 111 5.47 0.11 0.51
N VAL A 112 5.59 -0.71 1.56
CA VAL A 112 6.85 -0.85 2.32
C VAL A 112 7.89 -1.73 1.64
N SER A 113 7.53 -2.47 0.59
CA SER A 113 8.47 -3.32 -0.15
C SER A 113 9.50 -2.53 -0.96
N THR A 114 9.21 -1.27 -1.27
CA THR A 114 10.06 -0.37 -2.07
C THR A 114 10.83 0.65 -1.21
N ILE A 115 10.78 0.52 0.11
CA ILE A 115 11.60 1.35 0.99
C ILE A 115 13.03 0.84 0.88
N ASP A 116 13.89 1.63 0.25
CA ASP A 116 15.31 1.38 0.18
C ASP A 116 15.97 1.94 1.44
N GLY A 117 16.77 1.13 2.09
CA GLY A 117 17.50 1.51 3.31
C GLY A 117 17.02 0.76 4.56
N ASP A 118 18.00 0.16 5.22
CA ASP A 118 17.82 -0.47 6.54
C ASP A 118 18.25 0.52 7.65
N GLY A 119 18.51 1.79 7.28
CA GLY A 119 18.92 2.86 8.19
C GLY A 119 17.75 3.54 8.89
N ALA A 120 17.86 3.78 10.20
CA ALA A 120 16.86 4.53 10.95
C ALA A 120 16.69 5.95 10.39
N ASP A 121 17.79 6.59 9.98
CA ASP A 121 17.81 7.96 9.44
C ASP A 121 17.01 8.08 8.14
N ASP A 122 17.02 7.04 7.26
CA ASP A 122 16.27 7.02 6.02
C ASP A 122 14.76 6.91 6.29
N VAL A 123 14.36 6.09 7.27
CA VAL A 123 12.97 5.92 7.68
C VAL A 123 12.44 7.19 8.34
N ASP A 124 13.23 7.86 9.17
CA ASP A 124 12.85 9.11 9.82
C ASP A 124 12.68 10.25 8.80
N THR A 125 13.61 10.39 7.86
CA THR A 125 13.50 11.36 6.76
C THR A 125 12.25 11.11 5.92
N LEU A 126 11.98 9.85 5.57
CA LEU A 126 10.77 9.47 4.84
C LEU A 126 9.51 9.80 5.66
N ALA A 127 9.51 9.53 6.96
CA ALA A 127 8.39 9.82 7.84
C ALA A 127 8.14 11.33 8.00
N ASP A 128 9.19 12.17 7.99
CA ASP A 128 9.06 13.63 7.96
C ASP A 128 8.36 14.09 6.68
N ASP A 129 8.84 13.65 5.52
CA ASP A 129 8.24 13.99 4.24
C ASP A 129 6.78 13.55 4.12
N LEU A 130 6.48 12.33 4.57
CA LEU A 130 5.11 11.79 4.59
C LEU A 130 4.21 12.58 5.54
N SER A 131 4.70 12.96 6.72
CA SER A 131 3.91 13.71 7.70
C SER A 131 3.61 15.13 7.23
N GLU A 132 4.59 15.83 6.66
CA GLU A 132 4.36 17.15 6.07
C GLU A 132 3.31 17.09 4.97
N ALA A 133 3.41 16.12 4.06
CA ALA A 133 2.45 15.94 2.99
C ALA A 133 1.04 15.59 3.52
N ALA A 134 0.95 14.79 4.59
CA ALA A 134 -0.33 14.37 5.15
C ALA A 134 -1.18 15.52 5.70
N PHE A 135 -0.55 16.56 6.21
CA PHE A 135 -1.25 17.69 6.80
C PHE A 135 -1.52 18.86 5.84
N ILE A 136 -1.17 18.75 4.56
CA ILE A 136 -1.47 19.78 3.56
C ILE A 136 -2.99 19.82 3.33
N PRO A 137 -3.68 20.93 3.68
CA PRO A 137 -5.12 21.03 3.53
C PRO A 137 -5.56 21.13 2.07
N ALA A 138 -6.81 20.77 1.79
CA ALA A 138 -7.42 21.07 0.51
C ALA A 138 -7.38 22.58 0.23
N GLY A 139 -6.92 22.97 -0.96
CA GLY A 139 -6.94 24.36 -1.39
C GLY A 139 -8.37 24.91 -1.30
N ARG A 140 -8.56 26.12 -0.77
CA ARG A 140 -9.85 26.80 -0.80
C ARG A 140 -10.31 26.88 -2.26
N ARG A 141 -11.35 26.13 -2.62
CA ARG A 141 -12.07 26.40 -3.87
C ARG A 141 -12.63 27.83 -3.75
N MET A 142 -12.07 28.76 -4.51
CA MET A 142 -12.74 30.05 -4.71
C MET A 142 -14.11 29.75 -5.32
N ARG A 143 -15.16 30.00 -4.56
CA ARG A 143 -16.52 30.00 -5.12
C ARG A 143 -16.59 31.22 -6.06
N SER A 144 -16.68 30.96 -7.34
CA SER A 144 -17.09 31.93 -8.35
C SER A 144 -18.59 32.13 -8.26
#